data_12dd2fadabd78cc38fef76c639c28789
#
_entry.id   12dd2fadabd78cc38fef76c639c28789
#
_cell.length_a   1.000
_cell.length_b   1.000
_cell.length_c   1.000
_cell.angle_alpha   90.00
_cell.angle_beta   90.00
_cell.angle_gamma   90.00
#
_symmetry.space_group_name_H-M   'P 1'
#
loop_
_entity.id
_entity.type
_entity.pdbx_description
1 polymer ?
#
loop_
_entity_poly.entity_id
_entity_poly.type
_entity_poly.pdbx_seq_one_letter_code
_entity_poly.pdbx_strand_id
1 'polypeptide(L)'
;MGILRLIDSSKPIHVHYLEPDRGLYEDVLHLDIRGRPKRPLFLTRIALSFARFSDRRMVKKMATSPNVVISANSSYSADRFLSTYGFKTGVIRPNVSSKEFAMKETDREEGAWKDVEDLPEPPWVVTIGGFNWAKGIWECISMLKGSEIGLAVIGRGSDEDLYALKEHAKGCDVELWTYSDLDLSQLIATMRRSRAVISMAHGEPFGLTAIEALSIGVPALFVDEGGFRDSIVDGVCGRLLPREDGMAWHQAIEEAGNPEISNRWKVAGRARISELELDPQSQADFILEAIFPNRSPLHMEEE
;
A
#
# COMPACT_ATOMS: atom_id res chain seq x y z
N MET A 1 15.08 16.69 -10.57
CA MET A 1 15.74 16.22 -11.82
C MET A 1 16.91 17.07 -12.33
N GLY A 2 17.16 18.26 -11.78
CA GLY A 2 18.42 19.01 -12.03
C GLY A 2 19.68 18.24 -11.61
N ILE A 3 19.57 17.37 -10.60
CA ILE A 3 20.69 16.59 -10.04
C ILE A 3 21.31 15.64 -11.08
N LEU A 4 20.52 15.01 -11.96
CA LEU A 4 21.05 14.10 -12.99
C LEU A 4 21.99 14.77 -14.01
N ARG A 5 21.94 16.10 -14.12
CA ARG A 5 22.88 16.87 -14.96
C ARG A 5 24.27 17.05 -14.30
N LEU A 6 24.34 16.83 -13.00
CA LEU A 6 25.57 16.99 -12.20
C LEU A 6 26.30 15.65 -11.97
N ILE A 7 25.67 14.53 -12.37
CA ILE A 7 26.27 13.20 -12.19
C ILE A 7 27.13 12.89 -13.43
N ASP A 8 28.33 12.38 -13.16
CA ASP A 8 29.25 11.89 -14.18
C ASP A 8 28.56 10.82 -15.06
N SER A 9 28.35 11.13 -16.33
CA SER A 9 27.68 10.26 -17.29
C SER A 9 28.44 8.98 -17.62
N SER A 10 29.70 8.84 -17.16
CA SER A 10 30.48 7.60 -17.30
C SER A 10 30.12 6.54 -16.28
N LYS A 11 29.45 6.93 -15.19
CA LYS A 11 29.06 6.00 -14.11
C LYS A 11 27.68 5.42 -14.36
N PRO A 12 27.46 4.12 -14.02
CA PRO A 12 26.13 3.54 -14.07
C PRO A 12 25.23 4.18 -13.01
N ILE A 13 23.97 4.41 -13.38
CA ILE A 13 22.97 5.05 -12.53
C ILE A 13 21.76 4.14 -12.44
N HIS A 14 21.35 3.78 -11.24
CA HIS A 14 20.07 3.17 -10.99
C HIS A 14 19.04 4.21 -10.54
N VAL A 15 17.88 4.20 -11.17
CA VAL A 15 16.74 5.04 -10.81
C VAL A 15 15.62 4.13 -10.33
N HIS A 16 15.42 4.10 -9.03
CA HIS A 16 14.24 3.45 -8.45
C HIS A 16 13.04 4.37 -8.65
N TYR A 17 12.30 4.11 -9.74
CA TYR A 17 11.15 4.90 -10.12
C TYR A 17 9.91 4.23 -9.55
N LEU A 18 9.47 4.68 -8.38
CA LEU A 18 8.39 4.03 -7.63
C LEU A 18 7.14 3.85 -8.47
N GLU A 19 6.67 4.93 -9.10
CA GLU A 19 5.51 4.96 -10.01
C GLU A 19 5.48 6.26 -10.81
N PRO A 20 4.76 6.33 -11.94
CA PRO A 20 4.44 7.60 -12.59
C PRO A 20 3.71 8.54 -11.63
N ASP A 21 4.00 9.84 -11.71
CA ASP A 21 3.38 10.83 -10.82
C ASP A 21 1.85 10.74 -10.90
N ARG A 22 1.24 10.23 -9.84
CA ARG A 22 -0.20 9.99 -9.77
C ARG A 22 -1.00 11.28 -9.93
N GLY A 23 -0.51 12.40 -9.38
CA GLY A 23 -1.15 13.71 -9.53
C GLY A 23 -1.19 14.20 -10.96
N LEU A 24 -0.24 13.77 -11.81
CA LEU A 24 -0.25 14.10 -13.22
C LEU A 24 -1.16 13.18 -14.05
N TYR A 25 -1.23 11.89 -13.73
CA TYR A 25 -1.79 10.88 -14.62
C TYR A 25 -3.08 10.23 -14.11
N GLU A 26 -3.46 10.41 -12.85
CA GLU A 26 -4.64 9.81 -12.26
C GLU A 26 -5.66 10.85 -11.81
N ASP A 27 -6.89 10.69 -12.27
CA ASP A 27 -8.00 11.57 -11.85
C ASP A 27 -8.36 11.34 -10.38
N VAL A 28 -8.10 10.16 -9.81
CA VAL A 28 -8.46 9.78 -8.44
C VAL A 28 -7.88 10.73 -7.39
N LEU A 29 -6.72 11.33 -7.63
CA LEU A 29 -6.11 12.32 -6.73
C LEU A 29 -6.74 13.71 -6.80
N HIS A 30 -7.57 13.95 -7.81
CA HIS A 30 -8.30 15.22 -7.99
C HIS A 30 -9.74 15.16 -7.47
N LEU A 31 -10.10 14.07 -6.78
CA LEU A 31 -11.40 13.90 -6.15
C LEU A 31 -11.35 14.32 -4.67
N ASP A 32 -12.48 14.78 -4.15
CA ASP A 32 -12.69 14.99 -2.71
C ASP A 32 -12.87 13.63 -2.00
N ILE A 33 -13.03 13.64 -0.69
CA ILE A 33 -13.20 12.41 0.12
C ILE A 33 -14.48 11.61 -0.27
N ARG A 34 -15.43 12.23 -0.95
CA ARG A 34 -16.69 11.61 -1.42
C ARG A 34 -16.62 11.10 -2.85
N GLY A 35 -15.43 11.16 -3.48
CA GLY A 35 -15.24 10.77 -4.88
C GLY A 35 -15.73 11.79 -5.91
N ARG A 36 -16.02 13.04 -5.49
CA ARG A 36 -16.48 14.09 -6.40
C ARG A 36 -15.29 14.91 -6.89
N PRO A 37 -15.26 15.30 -8.18
CA PRO A 37 -14.20 16.16 -8.69
C PRO A 37 -14.12 17.49 -7.94
N LYS A 38 -12.95 17.82 -7.38
CA LYS A 38 -12.67 19.14 -6.76
C LYS A 38 -12.76 20.27 -7.77
N ARG A 39 -12.51 19.97 -9.05
CA ARG A 39 -12.64 20.87 -10.22
C ARG A 39 -13.08 20.04 -11.41
N PRO A 40 -13.71 20.62 -12.46
CA PRO A 40 -14.02 19.86 -13.67
C PRO A 40 -12.77 19.15 -14.22
N LEU A 41 -12.81 17.82 -14.32
CA LEU A 41 -11.64 17.00 -14.66
C LEU A 41 -11.02 17.38 -16.00
N PHE A 42 -11.82 17.81 -16.99
CA PHE A 42 -11.31 18.26 -18.28
C PHE A 42 -10.41 19.50 -18.16
N LEU A 43 -10.76 20.46 -17.28
CA LEU A 43 -9.93 21.64 -17.00
C LEU A 43 -8.63 21.24 -16.30
N THR A 44 -8.71 20.32 -15.34
CA THR A 44 -7.54 19.75 -14.67
C THR A 44 -6.61 19.07 -15.68
N ARG A 45 -7.17 18.25 -16.60
CA ARG A 45 -6.39 17.56 -17.63
C ARG A 45 -5.72 18.54 -18.59
N ILE A 46 -6.38 19.64 -18.97
CA ILE A 46 -5.80 20.71 -19.79
C ILE A 46 -4.68 21.42 -19.02
N ALA A 47 -4.93 21.83 -17.77
CA ALA A 47 -3.93 22.50 -16.94
C ALA A 47 -2.66 21.67 -16.75
N LEU A 48 -2.78 20.35 -16.62
CA LEU A 48 -1.67 19.44 -16.45
C LEU A 48 -0.97 19.03 -17.77
N SER A 49 -1.50 19.40 -18.93
CA SER A 49 -0.98 18.93 -20.23
C SER A 49 0.49 19.29 -20.45
N PHE A 50 0.89 20.51 -20.09
CA PHE A 50 2.29 20.95 -20.21
C PHE A 50 3.20 20.20 -19.23
N ALA A 51 2.74 19.98 -17.99
CA ALA A 51 3.50 19.22 -17.00
C ALA A 51 3.69 17.76 -17.45
N ARG A 52 2.64 17.11 -17.99
CA ARG A 52 2.71 15.76 -18.58
C ARG A 52 3.68 15.70 -19.76
N PHE A 53 3.66 16.70 -20.65
CA PHE A 53 4.60 16.77 -21.77
C PHE A 53 6.05 16.88 -21.29
N SER A 54 6.30 17.77 -20.32
CA SER A 54 7.62 17.95 -19.73
C SER A 54 8.11 16.68 -19.02
N ASP A 55 7.24 16.04 -18.24
CA ASP A 55 7.53 14.80 -17.53
C ASP A 55 7.88 13.67 -18.51
N ARG A 56 7.03 13.40 -19.50
CA ARG A 56 7.30 12.39 -20.54
C ARG A 56 8.61 12.62 -21.27
N ARG A 57 8.91 13.88 -21.64
CA ARG A 57 10.17 14.23 -22.30
C ARG A 57 11.38 13.91 -21.41
N MET A 58 11.24 14.18 -20.12
CA MET A 58 12.28 13.97 -19.13
C MET A 58 12.52 12.48 -18.86
N VAL A 59 11.46 11.72 -18.65
CA VAL A 59 11.53 10.25 -18.46
C VAL A 59 12.08 9.57 -19.71
N LYS A 60 11.64 10.00 -20.92
CA LYS A 60 12.20 9.50 -22.19
C LYS A 60 13.71 9.70 -22.26
N LYS A 61 14.19 10.91 -21.95
CA LYS A 61 15.64 11.20 -21.95
C LYS A 61 16.40 10.30 -20.98
N MET A 62 15.82 10.04 -19.80
CA MET A 62 16.39 9.16 -18.79
C MET A 62 16.41 7.70 -19.27
N ALA A 63 15.27 7.19 -19.74
CA ALA A 63 15.13 5.81 -20.20
C ALA A 63 15.94 5.45 -21.44
N THR A 64 16.34 6.45 -22.25
CA THR A 64 17.20 6.25 -23.42
C THR A 64 18.69 6.50 -23.13
N SER A 65 19.07 6.84 -21.92
CA SER A 65 20.47 7.02 -21.53
C SER A 65 21.15 5.67 -21.30
N PRO A 66 22.29 5.38 -21.95
CA PRO A 66 22.89 4.04 -21.94
C PRO A 66 23.42 3.59 -20.57
N ASN A 67 23.69 4.55 -19.68
CA ASN A 67 24.20 4.29 -18.33
C ASN A 67 23.10 4.32 -17.27
N VAL A 68 21.82 4.40 -17.65
CA VAL A 68 20.70 4.48 -16.72
C VAL A 68 19.87 3.20 -16.76
N VAL A 69 19.70 2.58 -15.60
CA VAL A 69 18.79 1.46 -15.39
C VAL A 69 17.63 1.95 -14.53
N ILE A 70 16.40 1.64 -14.93
CA ILE A 70 15.18 2.05 -14.23
C ILE A 70 14.48 0.80 -13.69
N SER A 71 14.07 0.83 -12.44
CA SER A 71 13.17 -0.17 -11.86
C SER A 71 11.94 0.46 -11.23
N ALA A 72 10.81 -0.24 -11.31
CA ALA A 72 9.59 0.04 -10.57
C ALA A 72 9.57 -0.75 -9.25
N ASN A 73 8.68 -0.37 -8.32
CA ASN A 73 8.58 -1.03 -7.02
C ASN A 73 7.64 -2.24 -7.00
N SER A 74 6.87 -2.46 -8.08
CA SER A 74 5.93 -3.57 -8.24
C SER A 74 5.68 -3.87 -9.72
N SER A 75 5.10 -5.03 -10.01
CA SER A 75 4.65 -5.37 -11.36
C SER A 75 3.60 -4.36 -11.86
N TYR A 76 2.68 -3.96 -10.99
CA TYR A 76 1.69 -2.92 -11.29
C TYR A 76 2.34 -1.58 -11.69
N SER A 77 3.32 -1.11 -10.92
CA SER A 77 4.03 0.13 -11.23
C SER A 77 4.86 0.04 -12.51
N ALA A 78 5.42 -1.14 -12.83
CA ALA A 78 6.11 -1.40 -14.10
C ALA A 78 5.16 -1.31 -15.30
N ASP A 79 3.95 -1.90 -15.19
CA ASP A 79 2.91 -1.82 -16.21
C ASP A 79 2.41 -0.38 -16.40
N ARG A 80 2.27 0.35 -15.31
CA ARG A 80 1.94 1.77 -15.35
C ARG A 80 3.03 2.60 -16.00
N PHE A 81 4.30 2.30 -15.71
CA PHE A 81 5.44 2.95 -16.35
C PHE A 81 5.42 2.71 -17.86
N LEU A 82 5.21 1.46 -18.27
CA LEU A 82 5.09 1.09 -19.67
C LEU A 82 3.93 1.83 -20.36
N SER A 83 2.74 1.82 -19.77
CA SER A 83 1.56 2.48 -20.35
C SER A 83 1.68 4.01 -20.43
N THR A 84 2.39 4.63 -19.46
CA THR A 84 2.53 6.09 -19.38
C THR A 84 3.64 6.61 -20.28
N TYR A 85 4.78 5.91 -20.35
CA TYR A 85 5.99 6.38 -20.98
C TYR A 85 6.43 5.58 -22.21
N GLY A 86 5.90 4.37 -22.42
CA GLY A 86 6.23 3.49 -23.53
C GLY A 86 7.54 2.70 -23.37
N PHE A 87 8.10 2.63 -22.16
CA PHE A 87 9.33 1.90 -21.85
C PHE A 87 9.07 0.80 -20.81
N LYS A 88 9.72 -0.35 -21.00
CA LYS A 88 9.73 -1.43 -20.01
C LYS A 88 10.75 -1.13 -18.92
N THR A 89 10.45 -1.54 -17.70
CA THR A 89 11.37 -1.49 -16.55
C THR A 89 11.47 -2.85 -15.89
N GLY A 90 12.55 -3.08 -15.13
CA GLY A 90 12.60 -4.15 -14.15
C GLY A 90 11.74 -3.84 -12.93
N VAL A 91 11.56 -4.84 -12.06
CA VAL A 91 10.90 -4.68 -10.76
C VAL A 91 11.93 -4.95 -9.67
N ILE A 92 12.14 -3.96 -8.81
CA ILE A 92 12.89 -4.12 -7.56
C ILE A 92 11.98 -3.67 -6.43
N ARG A 93 11.57 -4.61 -5.60
CA ARG A 93 10.65 -4.31 -4.49
C ARG A 93 11.34 -3.42 -3.44
N PRO A 94 10.61 -2.56 -2.73
CA PRO A 94 11.18 -1.75 -1.66
C PRO A 94 11.56 -2.66 -0.49
N ASN A 95 12.64 -2.31 0.24
CA ASN A 95 12.89 -2.95 1.52
C ASN A 95 11.82 -2.52 2.54
N VAL A 96 11.45 -3.46 3.40
CA VAL A 96 10.46 -3.23 4.45
C VAL A 96 10.99 -3.86 5.74
N SER A 97 10.93 -3.12 6.83
CA SER A 97 11.32 -3.60 8.17
C SER A 97 10.32 -4.63 8.71
N SER A 98 10.03 -5.68 7.92
CA SER A 98 9.05 -6.72 8.26
C SER A 98 9.33 -7.39 9.61
N LYS A 99 10.59 -7.42 10.04
CA LYS A 99 11.01 -7.96 11.34
C LYS A 99 10.41 -7.20 12.54
N GLU A 100 10.24 -5.88 12.41
CA GLU A 100 9.65 -5.06 13.47
C GLU A 100 8.17 -5.39 13.66
N PHE A 101 7.46 -5.67 12.57
CA PHE A 101 6.06 -6.09 12.59
C PHE A 101 5.89 -7.58 12.96
N ALA A 102 6.89 -8.42 12.71
CA ALA A 102 6.86 -9.84 13.00
C ALA A 102 7.19 -10.18 14.47
N MET A 103 7.50 -9.19 15.31
CA MET A 103 7.82 -9.40 16.73
C MET A 103 6.69 -10.14 17.43
N LYS A 104 7.06 -11.03 18.37
CA LYS A 104 6.07 -11.73 19.20
C LYS A 104 5.31 -10.71 20.06
N GLU A 105 4.04 -11.04 20.31
CA GLU A 105 3.24 -10.31 21.30
C GLU A 105 4.01 -10.27 22.62
N THR A 106 4.19 -9.07 23.16
CA THR A 106 4.96 -8.83 24.37
C THR A 106 4.08 -8.06 25.38
N ASP A 107 4.46 -8.08 26.66
CA ASP A 107 3.79 -7.27 27.70
C ASP A 107 3.71 -5.78 27.33
N ARG A 108 4.67 -5.31 26.51
CA ARG A 108 4.67 -3.95 25.99
C ARG A 108 3.51 -3.69 25.02
N GLU A 109 3.14 -4.67 24.18
CA GLU A 109 2.00 -4.53 23.28
C GLU A 109 0.67 -4.57 24.04
N GLU A 110 0.58 -5.39 25.08
CA GLU A 110 -0.59 -5.41 25.98
C GLU A 110 -0.77 -4.07 26.70
N GLY A 111 0.34 -3.46 27.15
CA GLY A 111 0.33 -2.10 27.68
C GLY A 111 -0.09 -1.08 26.62
N ALA A 112 0.52 -1.13 25.44
CA ALA A 112 0.23 -0.22 24.34
C ALA A 112 -1.24 -0.30 23.88
N TRP A 113 -1.86 -1.49 23.92
CA TRP A 113 -3.28 -1.64 23.62
C TRP A 113 -4.17 -0.89 24.61
N LYS A 114 -3.87 -0.97 25.90
CA LYS A 114 -4.64 -0.26 26.95
C LYS A 114 -4.59 1.26 26.81
N ASP A 115 -3.56 1.77 26.13
CA ASP A 115 -3.39 3.19 25.86
C ASP A 115 -4.14 3.64 24.58
N VAL A 116 -4.72 2.71 23.80
CA VAL A 116 -5.58 3.04 22.65
C VAL A 116 -7.01 3.21 23.16
N GLU A 117 -7.39 4.46 23.37
CA GLU A 117 -8.70 4.82 23.93
C GLU A 117 -9.85 4.47 22.98
N ASP A 118 -11.00 4.12 23.56
CA ASP A 118 -12.31 4.00 22.88
C ASP A 118 -12.50 2.86 21.87
N LEU A 119 -11.54 1.95 21.65
CA LEU A 119 -11.80 0.77 20.83
C LEU A 119 -12.49 -0.33 21.68
N PRO A 120 -13.66 -0.80 21.25
CA PRO A 120 -14.35 -1.90 21.93
C PRO A 120 -13.67 -3.25 21.66
N GLU A 121 -14.17 -4.28 22.31
CA GLU A 121 -13.84 -5.65 21.91
C GLU A 121 -14.35 -5.94 20.48
N PRO A 122 -13.62 -6.72 19.66
CA PRO A 122 -14.07 -7.09 18.31
C PRO A 122 -15.50 -7.69 18.32
N PRO A 123 -16.24 -7.55 17.21
CA PRO A 123 -15.75 -7.52 15.83
C PRO A 123 -15.63 -6.12 15.18
N TRP A 124 -14.47 -5.76 14.79
CA TRP A 124 -14.18 -4.60 13.93
C TRP A 124 -12.99 -4.89 13.02
N VAL A 125 -12.85 -4.13 11.95
CA VAL A 125 -11.73 -4.19 11.00
C VAL A 125 -10.96 -2.88 11.03
N VAL A 126 -9.71 -2.91 10.57
CA VAL A 126 -8.85 -1.72 10.54
C VAL A 126 -8.42 -1.38 9.13
N THR A 127 -8.38 -0.09 8.82
CA THR A 127 -7.76 0.44 7.60
C THR A 127 -6.75 1.53 7.94
N ILE A 128 -5.67 1.63 7.15
CA ILE A 128 -4.58 2.57 7.38
C ILE A 128 -4.42 3.46 6.15
N GLY A 129 -4.47 4.78 6.36
CA GLY A 129 -4.27 5.73 5.27
C GLY A 129 -4.79 7.12 5.56
N GLY A 130 -4.29 8.11 4.81
CA GLY A 130 -4.78 9.48 4.90
C GLY A 130 -6.23 9.61 4.45
N PHE A 131 -6.95 10.60 5.00
CA PHE A 131 -8.36 10.85 4.69
C PHE A 131 -8.50 11.51 3.31
N ASN A 132 -8.41 10.68 2.28
CA ASN A 132 -8.61 11.08 0.90
C ASN A 132 -9.22 9.94 0.09
N TRP A 133 -9.85 10.27 -1.03
CA TRP A 133 -10.53 9.29 -1.88
C TRP A 133 -9.60 8.15 -2.34
N ALA A 134 -8.34 8.48 -2.67
CA ALA A 134 -7.40 7.47 -3.18
C ALA A 134 -7.10 6.34 -2.18
N LYS A 135 -7.34 6.53 -0.88
CA LYS A 135 -7.18 5.49 0.15
C LYS A 135 -8.44 4.65 0.37
N GLY A 136 -9.55 4.97 -0.29
CA GLY A 136 -10.75 4.13 -0.30
C GLY A 136 -11.49 4.02 1.03
N ILE A 137 -11.23 4.92 2.00
CA ILE A 137 -11.86 4.85 3.34
C ILE A 137 -13.38 5.05 3.25
N TRP A 138 -13.83 5.98 2.40
CA TRP A 138 -15.25 6.20 2.14
C TRP A 138 -15.94 4.93 1.64
N GLU A 139 -15.27 4.21 0.76
CA GLU A 139 -15.77 2.97 0.17
C GLU A 139 -15.73 1.81 1.18
N CYS A 140 -14.71 1.74 2.06
CA CYS A 140 -14.69 0.79 3.19
C CYS A 140 -15.93 0.98 4.08
N ILE A 141 -16.29 2.22 4.42
CA ILE A 141 -17.49 2.51 5.22
C ILE A 141 -18.75 2.06 4.46
N SER A 142 -18.86 2.39 3.17
CA SER A 142 -20.03 1.98 2.35
C SER A 142 -20.17 0.47 2.25
N MET A 143 -19.06 -0.23 2.09
CA MET A 143 -19.00 -1.69 2.00
C MET A 143 -19.42 -2.37 3.30
N LEU A 144 -19.10 -1.80 4.46
CA LEU A 144 -19.46 -2.36 5.77
C LEU A 144 -20.93 -2.16 6.14
N LYS A 145 -21.70 -1.41 5.38
CA LYS A 145 -23.13 -1.22 5.63
C LYS A 145 -23.87 -2.55 5.73
N GLY A 146 -24.53 -2.77 6.87
CA GLY A 146 -25.31 -3.98 7.14
C GLY A 146 -24.50 -5.21 7.56
N SER A 147 -23.18 -5.05 7.84
CA SER A 147 -22.32 -6.15 8.31
C SER A 147 -22.24 -6.25 9.84
N GLU A 148 -22.74 -5.26 10.58
CA GLU A 148 -22.56 -5.14 12.06
C GLU A 148 -21.08 -5.10 12.48
N ILE A 149 -20.17 -4.78 11.56
CA ILE A 149 -18.73 -4.68 11.78
C ILE A 149 -18.33 -3.21 11.85
N GLY A 150 -17.63 -2.82 12.91
CA GLY A 150 -17.08 -1.47 13.05
C GLY A 150 -15.79 -1.28 12.25
N LEU A 151 -15.42 -0.02 12.01
CA LEU A 151 -14.20 0.36 11.30
C LEU A 151 -13.30 1.26 12.16
N ALA A 152 -12.09 0.79 12.42
CA ALA A 152 -11.01 1.63 12.93
C ALA A 152 -10.19 2.19 11.75
N VAL A 153 -9.99 3.50 11.70
CA VAL A 153 -9.19 4.19 10.69
C VAL A 153 -7.97 4.80 11.34
N ILE A 154 -6.79 4.37 10.94
CA ILE A 154 -5.52 4.94 11.41
C ILE A 154 -4.96 5.82 10.31
N GLY A 155 -4.99 7.15 10.52
CA GLY A 155 -4.54 8.10 9.53
C GLY A 155 -4.91 9.53 9.84
N ARG A 156 -4.58 10.43 8.91
CA ARG A 156 -4.79 11.87 9.06
C ARG A 156 -5.46 12.47 7.83
N GLY A 157 -6.15 13.57 8.04
CA GLY A 157 -6.74 14.39 6.99
C GLY A 157 -7.17 15.74 7.55
N SER A 158 -7.92 16.51 6.78
CA SER A 158 -8.53 17.73 7.27
C SER A 158 -9.71 17.45 8.19
N ASP A 159 -10.05 18.42 9.05
CA ASP A 159 -11.25 18.31 9.91
C ASP A 159 -12.52 18.16 9.08
N GLU A 160 -12.55 18.78 7.88
CA GLU A 160 -13.67 18.65 6.94
C GLU A 160 -13.80 17.20 6.42
N ASP A 161 -12.68 16.57 6.05
CA ASP A 161 -12.68 15.18 5.59
C ASP A 161 -13.08 14.23 6.73
N LEU A 162 -12.55 14.46 7.94
CA LEU A 162 -12.94 13.69 9.12
C LEU A 162 -14.44 13.80 9.43
N TYR A 163 -14.96 15.03 9.40
CA TYR A 163 -16.40 15.26 9.60
C TYR A 163 -17.23 14.53 8.53
N ALA A 164 -16.80 14.59 7.27
CA ALA A 164 -17.49 13.92 6.18
C ALA A 164 -17.50 12.39 6.35
N LEU A 165 -16.38 11.78 6.80
CA LEU A 165 -16.29 10.35 7.09
C LEU A 165 -17.23 9.95 8.22
N LYS A 166 -17.27 10.71 9.33
CA LYS A 166 -18.16 10.45 10.46
C LYS A 166 -19.64 10.51 10.08
N GLU A 167 -20.04 11.52 9.30
CA GLU A 167 -21.43 11.62 8.81
C GLU A 167 -21.77 10.48 7.84
N HIS A 168 -20.82 10.06 7.00
CA HIS A 168 -21.02 8.93 6.11
C HIS A 168 -21.18 7.61 6.89
N ALA A 169 -20.33 7.36 7.87
CA ALA A 169 -20.41 6.18 8.73
C ALA A 169 -21.75 6.10 9.46
N LYS A 170 -22.20 7.23 10.04
CA LYS A 170 -23.53 7.35 10.62
C LYS A 170 -24.65 7.02 9.64
N GLY A 171 -24.54 7.51 8.39
CA GLY A 171 -25.53 7.22 7.33
C GLY A 171 -25.53 5.76 6.86
N CYS A 172 -24.42 5.05 7.09
CA CYS A 172 -24.28 3.62 6.78
C CYS A 172 -24.55 2.70 7.98
N ASP A 173 -24.80 3.26 9.17
CA ASP A 173 -24.92 2.52 10.44
C ASP A 173 -23.65 1.70 10.74
N VAL A 174 -22.47 2.32 10.56
CA VAL A 174 -21.15 1.75 10.83
C VAL A 174 -20.49 2.53 11.97
N GLU A 175 -20.09 1.83 13.03
CA GLU A 175 -19.29 2.43 14.08
C GLU A 175 -17.90 2.78 13.55
N LEU A 176 -17.46 4.02 13.77
CA LEU A 176 -16.20 4.56 13.23
C LEU A 176 -15.32 5.14 14.33
N TRP A 177 -14.11 4.60 14.49
CA TRP A 177 -13.05 5.14 15.34
C TRP A 177 -11.92 5.66 14.46
N THR A 178 -11.32 6.78 14.85
CA THR A 178 -10.24 7.41 14.06
C THR A 178 -9.06 7.76 14.95
N TYR A 179 -7.87 7.37 14.56
CA TYR A 179 -6.61 7.58 15.28
C TYR A 179 -5.57 8.20 14.36
N SER A 180 -4.88 9.26 14.84
CA SER A 180 -3.90 9.98 14.03
C SER A 180 -2.45 9.79 14.45
N ASP A 181 -2.21 9.39 15.69
CA ASP A 181 -0.91 9.49 16.34
C ASP A 181 -0.51 8.22 17.11
N LEU A 182 -0.88 7.05 16.60
CA LEU A 182 -0.44 5.79 17.19
C LEU A 182 1.06 5.59 16.97
N ASP A 183 1.79 5.21 18.02
CA ASP A 183 3.14 4.71 17.88
C ASP A 183 3.14 3.30 17.23
N LEU A 184 4.33 2.79 16.89
CA LEU A 184 4.44 1.48 16.22
C LEU A 184 3.84 0.34 17.08
N SER A 185 4.02 0.37 18.39
CA SER A 185 3.50 -0.66 19.30
C SER A 185 1.98 -0.63 19.36
N GLN A 186 1.40 0.58 19.44
CA GLN A 186 -0.05 0.81 19.41
C GLN A 186 -0.65 0.40 18.05
N LEU A 187 0.03 0.74 16.95
CA LEU A 187 -0.38 0.33 15.60
C LEU A 187 -0.44 -1.21 15.49
N ILE A 188 0.63 -1.89 15.87
CA ILE A 188 0.71 -3.36 15.83
C ILE A 188 -0.36 -3.98 16.73
N ALA A 189 -0.54 -3.47 17.95
CA ALA A 189 -1.55 -3.95 18.89
C ALA A 189 -2.96 -3.78 18.32
N THR A 190 -3.26 -2.62 17.73
CA THR A 190 -4.55 -2.35 17.08
C THR A 190 -4.79 -3.31 15.91
N MET A 191 -3.80 -3.49 15.03
CA MET A 191 -3.94 -4.44 13.92
C MET A 191 -4.17 -5.87 14.41
N ARG A 192 -3.43 -6.35 15.41
CA ARG A 192 -3.57 -7.73 15.94
C ARG A 192 -4.93 -8.01 16.57
N ARG A 193 -5.56 -7.02 17.20
CA ARG A 193 -6.86 -7.17 17.83
C ARG A 193 -8.02 -7.01 16.84
N SER A 194 -7.77 -6.45 15.67
CA SER A 194 -8.79 -6.39 14.62
C SER A 194 -9.08 -7.77 14.04
N ARG A 195 -10.29 -7.95 13.52
CA ARG A 195 -10.66 -9.16 12.78
C ARG A 195 -9.85 -9.30 11.48
N ALA A 196 -9.59 -8.18 10.81
CA ALA A 196 -8.81 -8.09 9.59
C ALA A 196 -8.27 -6.68 9.37
N VAL A 197 -7.17 -6.58 8.62
CA VAL A 197 -6.76 -5.33 7.96
C VAL A 197 -7.42 -5.28 6.60
N ILE A 198 -8.11 -4.19 6.29
CA ILE A 198 -8.80 -4.00 5.02
C ILE A 198 -8.26 -2.79 4.27
N SER A 199 -8.30 -2.82 2.95
CA SER A 199 -8.04 -1.63 2.13
C SER A 199 -8.76 -1.68 0.80
N MET A 200 -9.42 -0.57 0.47
CA MET A 200 -10.00 -0.29 -0.84
C MET A 200 -9.23 0.84 -1.56
N ALA A 201 -7.93 0.96 -1.30
CA ALA A 201 -7.10 1.99 -1.94
C ALA A 201 -7.07 1.81 -3.46
N HIS A 202 -7.24 2.94 -4.18
CA HIS A 202 -7.22 2.95 -5.64
C HIS A 202 -5.78 2.88 -6.16
N GLY A 203 -5.48 1.86 -6.94
CA GLY A 203 -4.20 1.74 -7.64
C GLY A 203 -2.99 1.92 -6.72
N GLU A 204 -2.97 1.28 -5.56
CA GLU A 204 -1.83 1.38 -4.63
C GLU A 204 -0.56 0.83 -5.30
N PRO A 205 0.55 1.55 -5.32
CA PRO A 205 1.74 1.15 -6.09
C PRO A 205 2.36 -0.17 -5.66
N PHE A 206 2.52 -0.40 -4.35
CA PHE A 206 3.08 -1.62 -3.79
C PHE A 206 2.21 -2.21 -2.67
N GLY A 207 1.68 -1.35 -1.79
CA GLY A 207 0.80 -1.76 -0.70
C GLY A 207 1.56 -2.22 0.55
N LEU A 208 2.31 -1.32 1.18
CA LEU A 208 3.05 -1.60 2.43
C LEU A 208 2.12 -2.14 3.53
N THR A 209 0.90 -1.65 3.63
CA THR A 209 -0.08 -2.12 4.62
C THR A 209 -0.40 -3.61 4.47
N ALA A 210 -0.37 -4.15 3.24
CA ALA A 210 -0.50 -5.59 3.04
C ALA A 210 0.68 -6.36 3.63
N ILE A 211 1.91 -5.87 3.40
CA ILE A 211 3.13 -6.47 3.95
C ILE A 211 3.13 -6.42 5.49
N GLU A 212 2.72 -5.30 6.06
CA GLU A 212 2.57 -5.12 7.50
C GLU A 212 1.57 -6.12 8.09
N ALA A 213 0.37 -6.24 7.50
CA ALA A 213 -0.65 -7.19 7.92
C ALA A 213 -0.16 -8.64 7.87
N LEU A 214 0.47 -9.06 6.76
CA LEU A 214 1.03 -10.41 6.60
C LEU A 214 2.16 -10.67 7.60
N SER A 215 3.02 -9.68 7.87
CA SER A 215 4.14 -9.80 8.82
C SER A 215 3.65 -9.96 10.26
N ILE A 216 2.65 -9.18 10.67
CA ILE A 216 1.99 -9.29 11.97
C ILE A 216 1.24 -10.64 12.08
N GLY A 217 0.72 -11.13 10.98
CA GLY A 217 -0.09 -12.34 10.90
C GLY A 217 -1.57 -12.06 11.19
N VAL A 218 -2.07 -10.94 10.69
CA VAL A 218 -3.48 -10.56 10.72
C VAL A 218 -4.09 -10.83 9.34
N PRO A 219 -5.33 -11.33 9.23
CA PRO A 219 -6.00 -11.47 7.95
C PRO A 219 -5.97 -10.20 7.12
N ALA A 220 -5.52 -10.32 5.87
CA ALA A 220 -5.37 -9.22 4.93
C ALA A 220 -6.44 -9.32 3.85
N LEU A 221 -7.40 -8.38 3.84
CA LEU A 221 -8.52 -8.35 2.88
C LEU A 221 -8.40 -7.05 2.08
N PHE A 222 -7.99 -7.15 0.82
CA PHE A 222 -7.65 -5.99 0.02
C PHE A 222 -8.40 -6.01 -1.31
N VAL A 223 -8.64 -4.81 -1.85
CA VAL A 223 -9.20 -4.70 -3.18
C VAL A 223 -8.26 -5.36 -4.21
N ASP A 224 -8.85 -6.09 -5.17
CA ASP A 224 -8.10 -6.73 -6.27
C ASP A 224 -7.63 -5.69 -7.29
N GLU A 225 -6.72 -4.82 -6.84
CA GLU A 225 -6.14 -3.72 -7.65
C GLU A 225 -4.70 -3.45 -7.25
N GLY A 226 -3.97 -2.82 -8.17
CA GLY A 226 -2.64 -2.28 -7.88
C GLY A 226 -1.61 -3.32 -7.46
N GLY A 227 -0.67 -2.86 -6.67
CA GLY A 227 0.44 -3.65 -6.13
C GLY A 227 0.04 -4.64 -5.03
N PHE A 228 -1.22 -4.62 -4.56
CA PHE A 228 -1.71 -5.66 -3.64
C PHE A 228 -1.62 -7.06 -4.25
N ARG A 229 -1.77 -7.16 -5.59
CA ARG A 229 -1.60 -8.42 -6.35
C ARG A 229 -0.19 -8.98 -6.31
N ASP A 230 0.82 -8.14 -6.09
CA ASP A 230 2.21 -8.59 -5.93
C ASP A 230 2.45 -9.20 -4.53
N SER A 231 1.70 -8.76 -3.53
CA SER A 231 1.89 -9.13 -2.13
C SER A 231 0.99 -10.27 -1.69
N ILE A 232 -0.28 -10.24 -2.05
CA ILE A 232 -1.31 -11.18 -1.59
C ILE A 232 -1.59 -12.23 -2.66
N VAL A 233 -1.66 -13.50 -2.22
CA VAL A 233 -2.16 -14.62 -3.02
C VAL A 233 -3.56 -14.94 -2.51
N ASP A 234 -4.58 -14.66 -3.35
CA ASP A 234 -6.00 -14.80 -2.98
C ASP A 234 -6.34 -16.20 -2.46
N GLY A 235 -7.05 -16.26 -1.33
CA GLY A 235 -7.44 -17.49 -0.64
C GLY A 235 -6.32 -18.24 0.07
N VAL A 236 -5.04 -17.85 -0.13
CA VAL A 236 -3.86 -18.51 0.45
C VAL A 236 -3.36 -17.75 1.67
N CYS A 237 -3.01 -16.46 1.52
CA CYS A 237 -2.48 -15.64 2.61
C CYS A 237 -3.34 -14.41 2.92
N GLY A 238 -4.56 -14.37 2.44
CA GLY A 238 -5.53 -13.29 2.55
C GLY A 238 -6.51 -13.34 1.39
N ARG A 239 -7.21 -12.25 1.14
CA ARG A 239 -8.15 -12.16 0.03
C ARG A 239 -7.88 -10.93 -0.83
N LEU A 240 -8.04 -11.11 -2.14
CA LEU A 240 -8.16 -10.04 -3.13
C LEU A 240 -9.61 -10.00 -3.62
N LEU A 241 -10.27 -8.88 -3.41
CA LEU A 241 -11.73 -8.78 -3.55
C LEU A 241 -12.12 -7.72 -4.59
N PRO A 242 -13.10 -7.99 -5.44
CA PRO A 242 -13.65 -6.98 -6.35
C PRO A 242 -14.21 -5.79 -5.55
N ARG A 243 -13.92 -4.57 -5.99
CA ARG A 243 -14.35 -3.33 -5.31
C ARG A 243 -15.87 -3.26 -5.15
N GLU A 244 -16.62 -3.64 -6.18
CA GLU A 244 -18.07 -3.49 -6.26
C GLU A 244 -18.85 -4.67 -5.65
N ASP A 245 -18.16 -5.71 -5.17
CA ASP A 245 -18.82 -6.91 -4.63
C ASP A 245 -18.85 -6.90 -3.10
N GLY A 246 -19.77 -6.13 -2.51
CA GLY A 246 -19.94 -6.04 -1.07
C GLY A 246 -20.21 -7.39 -0.40
N MET A 247 -20.89 -8.34 -1.06
CA MET A 247 -21.13 -9.67 -0.50
C MET A 247 -19.84 -10.47 -0.36
N ALA A 248 -18.94 -10.41 -1.35
CA ALA A 248 -17.64 -11.06 -1.26
C ALA A 248 -16.80 -10.49 -0.10
N TRP A 249 -16.88 -9.18 0.15
CA TRP A 249 -16.21 -8.54 1.29
C TRP A 249 -16.80 -9.01 2.62
N HIS A 250 -18.12 -9.05 2.78
CA HIS A 250 -18.76 -9.55 4.00
C HIS A 250 -18.37 -11.01 4.27
N GLN A 251 -18.42 -11.87 3.25
CA GLN A 251 -17.98 -13.26 3.38
C GLN A 251 -16.51 -13.36 3.78
N ALA A 252 -15.61 -12.58 3.19
CA ALA A 252 -14.19 -12.59 3.54
C ALA A 252 -13.94 -12.12 4.98
N ILE A 253 -14.72 -11.15 5.49
CA ILE A 253 -14.65 -10.70 6.88
C ILE A 253 -15.14 -11.82 7.82
N GLU A 254 -16.16 -12.57 7.45
CA GLU A 254 -16.61 -13.74 8.22
C GLU A 254 -15.54 -14.85 8.23
N GLU A 255 -14.95 -15.15 7.07
CA GLU A 255 -13.83 -16.11 6.93
C GLU A 255 -12.64 -15.69 7.83
N ALA A 256 -12.30 -14.40 7.88
CA ALA A 256 -11.24 -13.87 8.74
C ALA A 256 -11.55 -14.04 10.25
N GLY A 257 -12.83 -14.09 10.62
CA GLY A 257 -13.28 -14.39 11.99
C GLY A 257 -13.21 -15.88 12.36
N ASN A 258 -13.02 -16.77 11.38
CA ASN A 258 -12.87 -18.21 11.63
C ASN A 258 -11.43 -18.52 12.07
N PRO A 259 -11.20 -19.07 13.27
CA PRO A 259 -9.84 -19.31 13.78
C PRO A 259 -8.97 -20.22 12.90
N GLU A 260 -9.56 -21.22 12.24
CA GLU A 260 -8.82 -22.15 11.37
C GLU A 260 -8.35 -21.44 10.10
N ILE A 261 -9.23 -20.69 9.46
CA ILE A 261 -8.94 -19.91 8.24
C ILE A 261 -7.91 -18.82 8.57
N SER A 262 -8.15 -18.06 9.63
CA SER A 262 -7.26 -16.98 10.09
C SER A 262 -5.85 -17.51 10.38
N ASN A 263 -5.72 -18.64 11.09
CA ASN A 263 -4.42 -19.24 11.39
C ASN A 263 -3.72 -19.75 10.12
N ARG A 264 -4.46 -20.35 9.18
CA ARG A 264 -3.90 -20.77 7.88
C ARG A 264 -3.35 -19.57 7.11
N TRP A 265 -4.10 -18.47 7.00
CA TRP A 265 -3.64 -17.24 6.34
C TRP A 265 -2.44 -16.61 7.05
N LYS A 266 -2.41 -16.63 8.37
CA LYS A 266 -1.27 -16.15 9.17
C LYS A 266 0.02 -16.91 8.84
N VAL A 267 -0.03 -18.25 8.78
CA VAL A 267 1.14 -19.07 8.46
C VAL A 267 1.60 -18.83 7.03
N ALA A 268 0.67 -18.86 6.07
CA ALA A 268 0.96 -18.63 4.67
C ALA A 268 1.45 -17.19 4.40
N GLY A 269 0.90 -16.19 5.12
CA GLY A 269 1.34 -14.80 5.01
C GLY A 269 2.80 -14.60 5.42
N ARG A 270 3.23 -15.23 6.51
CA ARG A 270 4.63 -15.18 6.94
C ARG A 270 5.57 -15.87 5.94
N ALA A 271 5.16 -16.99 5.37
CA ALA A 271 5.91 -17.65 4.29
C ALA A 271 6.02 -16.71 3.07
N ARG A 272 4.91 -16.05 2.71
CA ARG A 272 4.88 -15.10 1.60
C ARG A 272 5.85 -13.93 1.79
N ILE A 273 5.95 -13.36 3.01
CA ILE A 273 6.92 -12.30 3.31
C ILE A 273 8.36 -12.76 3.05
N SER A 274 8.69 -13.99 3.41
CA SER A 274 10.04 -14.56 3.15
C SER A 274 10.31 -14.72 1.65
N GLU A 275 9.31 -15.13 0.86
CA GLU A 275 9.42 -15.29 -0.60
C GLU A 275 9.61 -13.96 -1.34
N LEU A 276 9.13 -12.86 -0.76
CA LEU A 276 9.19 -11.54 -1.40
C LEU A 276 10.55 -10.87 -1.30
N GLU A 277 11.45 -11.38 -0.45
CA GLU A 277 12.83 -10.89 -0.29
C GLU A 277 12.90 -9.36 -0.08
N LEU A 278 12.15 -8.88 0.94
CA LEU A 278 11.98 -7.44 1.20
C LEU A 278 13.03 -6.87 2.16
N ASP A 279 14.08 -7.59 2.46
CA ASP A 279 15.13 -7.10 3.34
C ASP A 279 16.11 -6.17 2.58
N PRO A 280 16.85 -5.30 3.32
CA PRO A 280 17.77 -4.34 2.70
C PRO A 280 18.90 -4.99 1.90
N GLN A 281 19.37 -6.17 2.30
CA GLN A 281 20.44 -6.87 1.59
C GLN A 281 19.96 -7.35 0.22
N SER A 282 18.83 -8.04 0.18
CA SER A 282 18.22 -8.51 -1.07
C SER A 282 17.96 -7.33 -2.04
N GLN A 283 17.44 -6.21 -1.53
CA GLN A 283 17.25 -5.02 -2.38
C GLN A 283 18.58 -4.49 -2.94
N ALA A 284 19.64 -4.45 -2.12
CA ALA A 284 20.95 -3.98 -2.56
C ALA A 284 21.53 -4.91 -3.64
N ASP A 285 21.38 -6.23 -3.48
CA ASP A 285 21.85 -7.23 -4.44
C ASP A 285 21.11 -7.10 -5.79
N PHE A 286 19.78 -6.94 -5.77
CA PHE A 286 19.00 -6.69 -6.99
C PHE A 286 19.40 -5.40 -7.71
N ILE A 287 19.70 -4.33 -6.95
CA ILE A 287 20.20 -3.07 -7.53
C ILE A 287 21.57 -3.27 -8.17
N LEU A 288 22.48 -3.97 -7.49
CA LEU A 288 23.82 -4.25 -8.01
C LEU A 288 23.77 -5.12 -9.25
N GLU A 289 22.94 -6.17 -9.27
CA GLU A 289 22.73 -7.01 -10.44
C GLU A 289 22.16 -6.21 -11.63
N ALA A 290 21.18 -5.35 -11.38
CA ALA A 290 20.60 -4.50 -12.40
C ALA A 290 21.62 -3.53 -13.02
N ILE A 291 22.55 -2.99 -12.23
CA ILE A 291 23.60 -2.08 -12.69
C ILE A 291 24.79 -2.82 -13.32
N PHE A 292 25.14 -3.98 -12.81
CA PHE A 292 26.30 -4.77 -13.18
C PHE A 292 25.95 -6.23 -13.52
N PRO A 293 25.21 -6.49 -14.59
CA PRO A 293 24.63 -7.82 -14.89
C PRO A 293 25.68 -8.95 -15.10
N ASN A 294 26.95 -8.61 -15.26
CA ASN A 294 28.05 -9.56 -15.46
C ASN A 294 28.96 -9.72 -14.24
N ARG A 295 28.54 -9.21 -13.06
CA ARG A 295 29.35 -9.33 -11.86
C ARG A 295 29.07 -10.67 -11.20
N SER A 296 30.12 -11.50 -10.96
CA SER A 296 30.01 -12.67 -10.08
C SER A 296 29.55 -12.24 -8.68
N PRO A 297 28.71 -13.02 -8.00
CA PRO A 297 28.31 -12.72 -6.63
C PRO A 297 29.55 -12.45 -5.77
N LEU A 298 29.55 -11.32 -5.08
CA LEU A 298 30.60 -11.03 -4.10
C LEU A 298 30.42 -12.05 -2.96
N HIS A 299 31.30 -13.05 -2.89
CA HIS A 299 31.54 -13.72 -1.63
C HIS A 299 32.09 -12.68 -0.67
N MET A 300 31.27 -12.21 0.23
CA MET A 300 31.73 -11.50 1.41
C MET A 300 32.42 -12.54 2.28
N GLU A 301 33.75 -12.58 2.23
CA GLU A 301 34.55 -13.24 3.27
C GLU A 301 34.23 -12.51 4.57
N GLU A 302 33.68 -13.26 5.54
CA GLU A 302 33.53 -12.80 6.91
C GLU A 302 34.96 -12.59 7.46
N GLU A 303 35.33 -11.33 7.77
CA GLU A 303 36.41 -10.98 8.68
C GLU A 303 35.85 -10.66 10.08
#